data_97693cd33e92e100cadae5139b03fbf2
#
_entry.id   97693cd33e92e100cadae5139b03fbf2
#
_cell.length_a   1.000
_cell.length_b   1.000
_cell.length_c   1.000
_cell.angle_alpha   90.00
_cell.angle_beta   90.00
_cell.angle_gamma   90.00
#
_symmetry.space_group_name_H-M   'P 1'
#
loop_
_entity.id
_entity.type
_entity.pdbx_description
1 polymer ?
#
loop_
_entity_poly.entity_id
_entity_poly.type
_entity_poly.pdbx_seq_one_letter_code
_entity_poly.pdbx_strand_id
1 'polypeptide(L)'
;MKRIIVLIAIAVFGLNDALAQQVPLYSHYYYNRFLYNPALAGSNDYGQIILVNRNQWNNIPGAPKTTAFTVDGPMKNRNVGLGFGLYHDQAGEFNITGAQAAYRYGLRLDADQTLNFGLSLGVLNNRIDFFELEGQDVMDPVLANNYQNATGFDANFGVNYNYKTLNIGVTVPQIIAGNLAYESLVNKVDFNRNDASYDLARHIIGHVSYDWDINGDGVWNLEPIAMVRVVPGAPLQYDINARMSYMKKYWLGAMYRSAYAATVSAGLKVANQIVAGYAYDFALHSGSGIDLKTYTRGAHEVMVGYEFGGSVMEDPELKKKLKNIDDKIKENDEGIDSLGQEIDENRDNIEKNKGEIEGNDDDIQEIKDKLKSFDDFMELFDELGRPKAGPNDMKMSDGTVFAFKNVYFATNKWDINDVDGTELDLLTTILKENSGIKIEVAGHADERGSASYNTWLSNKRANAVRDYLINKGVDESQLEIKGYGEGEPASDVLSENRRVEFKILQR
;
A
#
# COMPACT_ATOMS: atom_id res chain seq x y z
N MET A 1 -26.90 12.31 27.33
CA MET A 1 -26.17 12.86 26.20
C MET A 1 -26.81 14.10 25.56
N LYS A 2 -28.07 14.09 25.12
CA LYS A 2 -28.72 15.28 24.49
C LYS A 2 -28.71 16.53 25.38
N ARG A 3 -28.91 16.41 26.70
CA ARG A 3 -28.90 17.56 27.64
C ARG A 3 -27.51 18.16 27.88
N ILE A 4 -26.43 17.33 27.76
CA ILE A 4 -25.05 17.82 27.90
C ILE A 4 -24.63 18.58 26.64
N ILE A 5 -25.07 18.14 25.47
CA ILE A 5 -24.81 18.82 24.18
C ILE A 5 -25.52 20.21 24.17
N VAL A 6 -26.73 20.30 24.71
CA VAL A 6 -27.48 21.56 24.81
C VAL A 6 -26.82 22.51 25.79
N LEU A 7 -26.31 22.04 26.94
CA LEU A 7 -25.59 22.86 27.93
C LEU A 7 -24.25 23.37 27.37
N ILE A 8 -23.53 22.56 26.60
CA ILE A 8 -22.31 22.97 25.88
C ILE A 8 -22.66 24.02 24.82
N ALA A 9 -23.75 23.84 24.07
CA ALA A 9 -24.22 24.81 23.09
C ALA A 9 -24.64 26.16 23.71
N ILE A 10 -25.31 26.16 24.87
CA ILE A 10 -25.73 27.38 25.56
C ILE A 10 -24.53 28.12 26.17
N ALA A 11 -23.50 27.42 26.66
CA ALA A 11 -22.27 28.02 27.17
C ALA A 11 -21.44 28.73 26.09
N VAL A 12 -21.61 28.33 24.82
CA VAL A 12 -20.89 28.88 23.67
C VAL A 12 -21.49 30.19 23.13
N PHE A 13 -22.79 30.49 23.40
CA PHE A 13 -23.50 31.60 22.79
C PHE A 13 -23.56 32.89 23.66
N GLY A 14 -22.89 32.96 24.81
CA GLY A 14 -23.11 34.02 25.81
C GLY A 14 -21.97 35.03 26.00
N LEU A 15 -20.98 35.17 25.10
CA LEU A 15 -19.81 36.02 25.36
C LEU A 15 -19.66 37.13 24.30
N ASN A 16 -19.72 38.36 24.80
CA ASN A 16 -19.52 39.59 24.04
C ASN A 16 -18.03 39.96 23.92
N ASP A 17 -17.71 40.70 22.88
CA ASP A 17 -16.46 41.27 22.40
C ASP A 17 -15.36 41.48 23.46
N ALA A 18 -14.32 40.66 23.41
CA ALA A 18 -13.00 40.93 23.94
C ALA A 18 -11.97 40.73 22.84
N LEU A 19 -11.12 41.71 22.62
CA LEU A 19 -9.97 41.61 21.72
C LEU A 19 -8.92 40.71 22.39
N ALA A 20 -8.98 39.43 22.11
CA ALA A 20 -7.98 38.48 22.60
C ALA A 20 -6.91 38.27 21.52
N GLN A 21 -5.63 38.33 21.92
CA GLN A 21 -4.53 37.95 21.02
C GLN A 21 -4.63 36.50 20.64
N GLN A 22 -4.31 36.22 19.39
CA GLN A 22 -4.35 34.87 18.81
C GLN A 22 -2.95 34.28 18.72
N VAL A 23 -2.83 33.00 19.04
CA VAL A 23 -1.67 32.21 18.65
C VAL A 23 -1.56 32.26 17.11
N PRO A 24 -0.37 32.42 16.53
CA PRO A 24 -0.23 32.50 15.08
C PRO A 24 -0.93 31.36 14.34
N LEU A 25 -1.66 31.71 13.29
CA LEU A 25 -2.45 30.77 12.51
C LEU A 25 -1.75 30.48 11.19
N TYR A 26 -1.57 29.20 10.90
CA TYR A 26 -0.97 28.75 9.64
C TYR A 26 -2.02 28.07 8.77
N SER A 27 -1.86 28.14 7.46
CA SER A 27 -2.73 27.45 6.50
C SER A 27 -2.24 26.03 6.24
N HIS A 28 -0.92 25.77 6.34
CA HIS A 28 -0.32 24.45 6.27
C HIS A 28 -0.17 23.75 7.63
N TYR A 29 -1.02 24.04 8.61
CA TYR A 29 -0.94 23.45 9.96
C TYR A 29 -0.96 21.92 9.96
N TYR A 30 -1.52 21.29 8.95
CA TYR A 30 -1.55 19.84 8.78
C TYR A 30 -0.16 19.21 8.48
N TYR A 31 0.81 20.00 8.06
CA TYR A 31 2.21 19.57 7.95
C TYR A 31 2.96 19.80 9.29
N ASN A 32 2.75 20.92 9.93
CA ASN A 32 3.46 21.31 11.15
C ASN A 32 2.58 21.13 12.38
N ARG A 33 2.15 19.88 12.61
CA ARG A 33 1.11 19.53 13.58
C ARG A 33 1.48 19.85 15.02
N PHE A 34 2.76 19.75 15.40
CA PHE A 34 3.16 19.97 16.78
C PHE A 34 3.10 21.44 17.20
N LEU A 35 3.06 22.39 16.27
CA LEU A 35 2.88 23.81 16.59
C LEU A 35 1.54 24.10 17.27
N TYR A 36 0.49 23.35 16.94
CA TYR A 36 -0.80 23.51 17.57
C TYR A 36 -1.10 22.46 18.65
N ASN A 37 -0.43 21.30 18.63
CA ASN A 37 -0.60 20.27 19.65
C ASN A 37 0.73 19.55 19.92
N PRO A 38 1.37 19.75 21.09
CA PRO A 38 2.64 19.10 21.42
C PRO A 38 2.55 17.57 21.47
N ALA A 39 1.36 16.99 21.65
CA ALA A 39 1.16 15.54 21.57
C ALA A 39 1.37 14.96 20.15
N LEU A 40 1.55 15.82 19.15
CA LEU A 40 1.85 15.44 17.78
C LEU A 40 3.32 15.63 17.40
N ALA A 41 4.18 16.07 18.30
CA ALA A 41 5.62 16.18 18.04
C ALA A 41 6.22 14.82 17.67
N GLY A 42 6.89 14.73 16.54
CA GLY A 42 7.46 13.48 16.05
C GLY A 42 6.46 12.33 15.93
N SER A 43 5.21 12.63 15.63
CA SER A 43 4.16 11.61 15.41
C SER A 43 4.27 10.93 14.06
N ASN A 44 4.99 11.51 13.13
CA ASN A 44 5.34 10.90 11.86
C ASN A 44 6.43 9.83 12.04
N ASP A 45 6.56 8.92 11.08
CA ASP A 45 7.65 7.93 11.07
C ASP A 45 9.01 8.50 10.63
N TYR A 46 9.07 9.77 10.34
CA TYR A 46 10.24 10.51 9.89
C TYR A 46 10.42 11.80 10.71
N GLY A 47 11.66 12.30 10.72
CA GLY A 47 11.95 13.63 11.19
C GLY A 47 11.72 14.67 10.10
N GLN A 48 11.34 15.87 10.47
CA GLN A 48 11.10 16.96 9.53
C GLN A 48 11.66 18.28 10.03
N ILE A 49 12.11 19.09 9.09
CA ILE A 49 12.46 20.49 9.26
C ILE A 49 11.51 21.29 8.40
N ILE A 50 10.83 22.29 8.94
CA ILE A 50 9.88 23.08 8.19
C ILE A 50 10.12 24.57 8.46
N LEU A 51 10.16 25.36 7.38
CA LEU A 51 10.12 26.81 7.40
C LEU A 51 8.82 27.27 6.76
N VAL A 52 8.07 28.10 7.46
CA VAL A 52 6.83 28.72 6.99
C VAL A 52 6.99 30.23 7.07
N ASN A 53 6.57 30.92 6.00
CA ASN A 53 6.40 32.36 5.99
C ASN A 53 4.98 32.70 5.54
N ARG A 54 4.30 33.49 6.34
CA ARG A 54 2.91 33.92 6.12
C ARG A 54 2.82 35.44 6.14
N ASN A 55 2.31 36.02 5.07
CA ASN A 55 1.97 37.44 4.98
C ASN A 55 0.46 37.56 4.94
N GLN A 56 -0.13 38.06 6.03
CA GLN A 56 -1.58 38.18 6.19
C GLN A 56 -2.03 39.59 5.74
N TRP A 57 -3.21 39.70 5.19
CA TRP A 57 -3.85 40.96 4.76
C TRP A 57 -2.97 41.86 3.90
N ASN A 58 -2.46 41.32 2.81
CA ASN A 58 -1.67 42.06 1.84
C ASN A 58 -2.34 43.37 1.42
N ASN A 59 -1.57 44.43 1.26
CA ASN A 59 -1.95 45.83 1.02
C ASN A 59 -2.36 46.63 2.28
N ILE A 60 -2.38 46.04 3.45
CA ILE A 60 -2.59 46.81 4.68
C ILE A 60 -1.21 47.12 5.28
N PRO A 61 -0.82 48.38 5.45
CA PRO A 61 0.39 48.73 6.16
C PRO A 61 0.38 48.17 7.58
N GLY A 62 1.50 47.58 8.03
CA GLY A 62 1.60 46.96 9.34
C GLY A 62 0.82 45.65 9.50
N ALA A 63 0.32 45.05 8.40
CA ALA A 63 -0.36 43.77 8.44
C ALA A 63 0.52 42.64 8.99
N PRO A 64 -0.05 41.60 9.63
CA PRO A 64 0.71 40.55 10.27
C PRO A 64 1.61 39.76 9.31
N LYS A 65 2.85 39.55 9.73
CA LYS A 65 3.86 38.73 9.05
C LYS A 65 4.41 37.72 10.02
N THR A 66 4.17 36.44 9.77
CA THR A 66 4.61 35.36 10.64
C THR A 66 5.66 34.51 9.94
N THR A 67 6.78 34.27 10.58
CA THR A 67 7.79 33.30 10.13
C THR A 67 7.97 32.25 11.22
N ALA A 68 7.92 30.97 10.88
CA ALA A 68 8.16 29.89 11.81
C ALA A 68 9.16 28.88 11.23
N PHE A 69 10.08 28.48 12.07
CA PHE A 69 11.03 27.40 11.82
C PHE A 69 10.80 26.30 12.84
N THR A 70 10.67 25.06 12.37
CA THR A 70 10.42 23.91 13.25
C THR A 70 11.23 22.71 12.84
N VAL A 71 11.58 21.93 13.85
CA VAL A 71 12.22 20.61 13.70
C VAL A 71 11.49 19.67 14.63
N ASP A 72 10.98 18.56 14.11
CA ASP A 72 10.43 17.51 14.95
C ASP A 72 10.67 16.12 14.36
N GLY A 73 10.64 15.11 15.22
CA GLY A 73 10.83 13.74 14.78
C GLY A 73 10.72 12.74 15.92
N PRO A 74 10.49 11.44 15.57
CA PRO A 74 10.45 10.35 16.53
C PRO A 74 11.84 9.99 17.03
N MET A 75 11.92 9.54 18.28
CA MET A 75 13.09 8.84 18.78
C MET A 75 13.10 7.38 18.33
N LYS A 76 14.23 6.69 18.54
CA LYS A 76 14.47 5.30 18.08
C LYS A 76 13.36 4.31 18.45
N ASN A 77 12.74 4.46 19.61
CA ASN A 77 11.64 3.59 20.08
C ASN A 77 10.24 4.02 19.58
N ARG A 78 10.15 5.13 18.82
CA ARG A 78 8.92 5.72 18.26
C ARG A 78 7.82 6.09 19.29
N ASN A 79 7.93 5.66 20.54
CA ASN A 79 6.99 6.06 21.60
C ASN A 79 7.26 7.49 22.06
N VAL A 80 8.47 7.99 21.85
CA VAL A 80 8.88 9.34 22.19
C VAL A 80 9.09 10.15 20.91
N GLY A 81 8.54 11.34 20.89
CA GLY A 81 8.78 12.34 19.88
C GLY A 81 9.31 13.63 20.51
N LEU A 82 10.19 14.29 19.78
CA LEU A 82 10.74 15.58 20.18
C LEU A 82 10.41 16.62 19.12
N GLY A 83 10.18 17.85 19.54
CA GLY A 83 9.96 18.98 18.66
C GLY A 83 10.67 20.22 19.19
N PHE A 84 11.13 21.06 18.27
CA PHE A 84 11.67 22.37 18.56
C PHE A 84 11.09 23.37 17.56
N GLY A 85 10.65 24.52 18.01
CA GLY A 85 10.06 25.57 17.19
C GLY A 85 10.56 26.95 17.58
N LEU A 86 10.83 27.74 16.55
CA LEU A 86 11.06 29.18 16.65
C LEU A 86 10.00 29.89 15.82
N TYR A 87 9.43 30.96 16.30
CA TYR A 87 8.55 31.79 15.50
C TYR A 87 8.77 33.27 15.78
N HIS A 88 8.54 34.07 14.76
CA HIS A 88 8.53 35.51 14.83
C HIS A 88 7.25 36.00 14.14
N ASP A 89 6.47 36.76 14.87
CA ASP A 89 5.20 37.33 14.40
C ASP A 89 5.25 38.85 14.61
N GLN A 90 5.09 39.59 13.52
CA GLN A 90 5.07 41.05 13.52
C GLN A 90 3.68 41.51 13.08
N ALA A 91 3.07 42.37 13.86
CA ALA A 91 1.78 42.99 13.56
C ALA A 91 1.84 44.47 13.93
N GLY A 92 1.99 45.37 12.94
CA GLY A 92 2.32 46.75 13.20
C GLY A 92 3.62 46.87 13.98
N GLU A 93 3.57 47.58 15.10
CA GLU A 93 4.69 47.78 15.97
C GLU A 93 4.90 46.67 17.03
N PHE A 94 3.99 45.71 17.04
CA PHE A 94 4.10 44.55 17.92
C PHE A 94 4.92 43.44 17.27
N ASN A 95 5.97 43.03 17.94
CA ASN A 95 6.87 42.00 17.53
C ASN A 95 6.94 40.88 18.58
N ILE A 96 6.41 39.68 18.26
CA ILE A 96 6.42 38.54 19.16
C ILE A 96 7.44 37.55 18.62
N THR A 97 8.44 37.20 19.44
CA THR A 97 9.39 36.15 19.12
C THR A 97 9.27 35.06 20.17
N GLY A 98 9.03 33.83 19.72
CA GLY A 98 8.91 32.68 20.62
C GLY A 98 9.83 31.53 20.24
N ALA A 99 10.28 30.81 21.26
CA ALA A 99 10.98 29.54 21.12
C ALA A 99 10.33 28.50 22.02
N GLN A 100 10.13 27.28 21.52
CA GLN A 100 9.53 26.19 22.30
C GLN A 100 10.21 24.85 22.01
N ALA A 101 10.32 24.01 23.04
CA ALA A 101 10.72 22.61 22.92
C ALA A 101 9.55 21.72 23.37
N ALA A 102 9.21 20.73 22.58
CA ALA A 102 8.11 19.80 22.83
C ALA A 102 8.63 18.38 23.05
N TYR A 103 8.01 17.70 23.99
CA TYR A 103 8.19 16.29 24.29
C TYR A 103 6.84 15.58 24.18
N ARG A 104 6.80 14.49 23.40
CA ARG A 104 5.64 13.61 23.28
C ARG A 104 5.97 12.22 23.80
N TYR A 105 5.01 11.64 24.52
CA TYR A 105 5.02 10.23 24.89
C TYR A 105 3.76 9.56 24.35
N GLY A 106 3.94 8.53 23.53
CA GLY A 106 2.87 7.71 22.95
C GLY A 106 2.72 6.40 23.72
N LEU A 107 1.55 6.19 24.29
CA LEU A 107 1.14 4.94 24.92
C LEU A 107 0.39 4.10 23.88
N ARG A 108 0.99 3.00 23.45
CA ARG A 108 0.33 2.05 22.57
C ARG A 108 -0.69 1.27 23.38
N LEU A 109 -1.98 1.42 23.07
CA LEU A 109 -3.07 0.70 23.71
C LEU A 109 -3.34 -0.63 23.01
N ASP A 110 -3.21 -0.66 21.68
CA ASP A 110 -3.39 -1.82 20.82
C ASP A 110 -2.54 -1.67 19.55
N ALA A 111 -2.60 -2.63 18.65
CA ALA A 111 -1.90 -2.58 17.34
C ALA A 111 -2.27 -1.32 16.55
N ASP A 112 -3.55 -0.94 16.56
CA ASP A 112 -4.12 0.17 15.81
C ASP A 112 -4.42 1.42 16.66
N GLN A 113 -4.09 1.41 17.97
CA GLN A 113 -4.51 2.46 18.89
C GLN A 113 -3.32 3.02 19.66
N THR A 114 -3.20 4.34 19.65
CA THR A 114 -2.16 5.04 20.41
C THR A 114 -2.74 6.29 21.08
N LEU A 115 -2.47 6.45 22.36
CA LEU A 115 -2.78 7.66 23.12
C LEU A 115 -1.48 8.42 23.35
N ASN A 116 -1.40 9.64 22.85
CA ASN A 116 -0.23 10.48 22.95
C ASN A 116 -0.46 11.62 23.94
N PHE A 117 0.53 11.85 24.78
CA PHE A 117 0.59 13.00 25.70
C PHE A 117 1.76 13.87 25.26
N GLY A 118 1.54 15.17 25.22
CA GLY A 118 2.57 16.14 24.84
C GLY A 118 2.66 17.29 25.79
N LEU A 119 3.87 17.70 26.09
CA LEU A 119 4.19 18.91 26.84
C LEU A 119 5.19 19.71 26.03
N SER A 120 4.96 21.01 25.86
CA SER A 120 6.00 21.93 25.40
C SER A 120 6.28 23.00 26.42
N LEU A 121 7.56 23.38 26.52
CA LEU A 121 8.03 24.50 27.32
C LEU A 121 8.66 25.51 26.37
N GLY A 122 8.35 26.78 26.59
CA GLY A 122 8.81 27.86 25.74
C GLY A 122 9.10 29.15 26.47
N VAL A 123 9.73 30.02 25.74
CA VAL A 123 9.94 31.41 26.09
C VAL A 123 9.40 32.28 24.98
N LEU A 124 8.73 33.34 25.33
CA LEU A 124 8.27 34.33 24.38
C LEU A 124 8.74 35.71 24.81
N ASN A 125 9.12 36.51 23.83
CA ASN A 125 9.45 37.93 24.00
C ASN A 125 8.45 38.74 23.16
N ASN A 126 7.75 39.65 23.79
CA ASN A 126 6.88 40.62 23.14
C ASN A 126 7.56 41.98 23.20
N ARG A 127 7.84 42.55 22.04
CA ARG A 127 8.48 43.83 21.87
C ARG A 127 7.51 44.77 21.16
N ILE A 128 7.31 45.96 21.75
CA ILE A 128 6.61 47.07 21.10
C ILE A 128 7.65 48.08 20.64
N ASP A 129 7.64 48.41 19.35
CA ASP A 129 8.55 49.39 18.77
C ASP A 129 7.83 50.72 18.62
N PHE A 130 8.33 51.75 19.30
CA PHE A 130 7.71 53.08 19.26
C PHE A 130 8.36 54.02 18.23
N PHE A 131 9.46 53.59 17.62
CA PHE A 131 10.23 54.48 16.72
C PHE A 131 9.46 54.88 15.46
N GLU A 132 8.58 54.02 14.97
CA GLU A 132 7.82 54.22 13.73
C GLU A 132 6.43 54.81 13.97
N LEU A 133 6.02 55.09 15.23
CA LEU A 133 4.74 55.69 15.53
C LEU A 133 4.69 57.14 15.03
N GLU A 134 3.81 57.42 14.08
CA GLU A 134 3.57 58.80 13.62
C GLU A 134 2.94 59.64 14.74
N GLY A 135 3.42 60.85 14.97
CA GLY A 135 2.83 61.78 15.95
C GLY A 135 3.42 61.71 17.34
N GLN A 136 4.63 61.11 17.51
CA GLN A 136 5.32 61.06 18.79
C GLN A 136 5.57 62.44 19.35
N ASP A 137 5.16 62.69 20.59
CA ASP A 137 5.72 63.76 21.39
C ASP A 137 7.11 63.32 21.87
N VAL A 138 8.15 63.87 21.23
CA VAL A 138 9.57 63.56 21.52
C VAL A 138 9.95 63.82 23.00
N MET A 139 9.09 64.54 23.73
CA MET A 139 9.25 64.85 25.13
C MET A 139 8.51 63.89 26.08
N ASP A 140 7.76 62.88 25.56
CA ASP A 140 7.09 61.91 26.42
C ASP A 140 8.12 60.93 27.01
N PRO A 141 8.27 60.92 28.34
CA PRO A 141 9.25 60.02 29.00
C PRO A 141 8.92 58.53 28.77
N VAL A 142 7.70 58.15 28.43
CA VAL A 142 7.29 56.78 28.11
C VAL A 142 7.85 56.35 26.77
N LEU A 143 8.00 57.30 25.82
CA LEU A 143 8.53 57.10 24.48
C LEU A 143 10.06 57.36 24.39
N ALA A 144 10.70 57.76 25.49
CA ALA A 144 12.15 58.04 25.53
C ALA A 144 13.00 56.81 25.23
N ASN A 145 12.45 55.62 25.37
CA ASN A 145 13.03 54.38 24.85
C ASN A 145 12.32 54.00 23.54
N ASN A 146 13.10 53.74 22.51
CA ASN A 146 12.57 53.37 21.22
C ASN A 146 11.77 52.06 21.22
N TYR A 147 11.76 51.30 22.31
CA TYR A 147 11.00 50.04 22.42
C TYR A 147 10.75 49.67 23.88
N GLN A 148 9.70 48.86 24.11
CA GLN A 148 9.46 48.12 25.36
C GLN A 148 9.48 46.62 25.11
N ASN A 149 10.05 45.87 26.04
CA ASN A 149 10.12 44.41 25.98
C ASN A 149 9.41 43.77 27.17
N ALA A 150 8.73 42.69 26.93
CA ALA A 150 8.23 41.80 27.97
C ALA A 150 8.62 40.37 27.61
N THR A 151 9.30 39.67 28.50
CA THR A 151 9.69 38.27 28.29
C THR A 151 8.98 37.39 29.30
N GLY A 152 8.41 36.30 28.84
CA GLY A 152 7.70 35.34 29.67
C GLY A 152 8.02 33.88 29.28
N PHE A 153 7.81 33.01 30.25
CA PHE A 153 7.82 31.57 30.04
C PHE A 153 6.40 31.07 29.78
N ASP A 154 6.29 30.08 28.95
CA ASP A 154 5.01 29.46 28.63
C ASP A 154 5.13 27.93 28.52
N ALA A 155 4.01 27.25 28.70
CA ALA A 155 3.89 25.83 28.53
C ALA A 155 2.60 25.49 27.76
N ASN A 156 2.66 24.49 26.94
CA ASN A 156 1.48 23.95 26.26
C ASN A 156 1.35 22.46 26.60
N PHE A 157 0.12 22.01 26.82
CA PHE A 157 -0.18 20.60 27.07
C PHE A 157 -1.18 20.11 26.02
N GLY A 158 -0.96 18.89 25.53
CA GLY A 158 -1.85 18.26 24.57
C GLY A 158 -2.04 16.79 24.82
N VAL A 159 -3.19 16.31 24.38
CA VAL A 159 -3.52 14.89 24.32
C VAL A 159 -4.01 14.59 22.91
N ASN A 160 -3.61 13.46 22.37
CA ASN A 160 -4.03 13.02 21.04
C ASN A 160 -4.25 11.52 21.00
N TYR A 161 -5.39 11.10 20.48
CA TYR A 161 -5.74 9.70 20.27
C TYR A 161 -5.75 9.38 18.79
N ASN A 162 -5.02 8.34 18.42
CA ASN A 162 -5.00 7.78 17.08
C ASN A 162 -5.68 6.41 17.09
N TYR A 163 -6.61 6.21 16.16
CA TYR A 163 -7.20 4.92 15.84
C TYR A 163 -7.10 4.68 14.35
N LYS A 164 -6.18 3.81 13.92
CA LYS A 164 -5.84 3.64 12.49
C LYS A 164 -5.49 4.99 11.86
N THR A 165 -6.33 5.43 10.93
CA THR A 165 -6.18 6.71 10.21
C THR A 165 -6.97 7.87 10.84
N LEU A 166 -7.79 7.59 11.87
CA LEU A 166 -8.50 8.61 12.64
C LEU A 166 -7.57 9.22 13.69
N ASN A 167 -7.55 10.56 13.75
CA ASN A 167 -6.76 11.33 14.69
C ASN A 167 -7.67 12.35 15.39
N ILE A 168 -7.70 12.32 16.71
CA ILE A 168 -8.51 13.23 17.53
C ILE A 168 -7.63 13.77 18.65
N GLY A 169 -7.59 15.09 18.83
CA GLY A 169 -6.78 15.67 19.88
C GLY A 169 -7.35 16.95 20.45
N VAL A 170 -6.88 17.24 21.66
CA VAL A 170 -7.16 18.49 22.38
C VAL A 170 -5.84 19.02 22.91
N THR A 171 -5.65 20.31 22.84
CA THR A 171 -4.52 21.02 23.43
C THR A 171 -4.94 22.27 24.13
N VAL A 172 -4.20 22.61 25.17
CA VAL A 172 -4.30 23.87 25.89
C VAL A 172 -2.96 24.56 25.75
N PRO A 173 -2.79 25.46 24.77
CA PRO A 173 -1.63 26.34 24.72
C PRO A 173 -1.68 27.37 25.84
N GLN A 174 -0.51 27.90 26.13
CA GLN A 174 -0.36 29.00 27.10
C GLN A 174 -0.92 28.68 28.49
N ILE A 175 -0.63 27.50 29.04
CA ILE A 175 -1.15 27.03 30.33
C ILE A 175 -0.67 27.96 31.47
N ILE A 176 0.61 28.38 31.41
CA ILE A 176 1.21 29.25 32.40
C ILE A 176 0.61 30.66 32.32
N ALA A 177 0.15 31.04 31.09
CA ALA A 177 -0.56 32.29 30.79
C ALA A 177 -0.22 33.39 31.76
N GLY A 178 1.04 33.79 31.72
CA GLY A 178 1.56 34.79 32.67
C GLY A 178 1.19 36.19 32.24
N ASN A 179 1.09 37.06 33.21
CA ASN A 179 1.11 38.48 32.98
C ASN A 179 2.50 38.88 32.49
N LEU A 180 2.59 39.34 31.22
CA LEU A 180 3.82 39.87 30.66
C LEU A 180 3.95 41.32 31.12
N ALA A 181 4.77 41.56 32.15
CA ALA A 181 5.06 42.91 32.60
C ALA A 181 6.11 43.54 31.70
N TYR A 182 5.80 44.69 31.13
CA TYR A 182 6.76 45.48 30.38
C TYR A 182 7.67 46.23 31.36
N GLU A 183 8.96 46.05 31.27
CA GLU A 183 9.93 46.85 32.04
C GLU A 183 9.88 48.29 31.56
N SER A 184 9.16 49.12 32.29
CA SER A 184 9.18 50.57 32.08
C SER A 184 10.37 51.18 32.81
N LEU A 185 11.24 51.87 32.10
CA LEU A 185 12.32 52.65 32.72
C LEU A 185 11.80 53.80 33.58
N VAL A 186 10.53 54.14 33.42
CA VAL A 186 9.82 55.16 34.21
C VAL A 186 9.63 54.73 35.68
N ASN A 187 9.65 53.40 35.96
CA ASN A 187 9.50 52.86 37.32
C ASN A 187 10.67 53.16 38.28
N LYS A 188 11.70 53.80 37.84
CA LYS A 188 12.78 54.27 38.73
C LYS A 188 12.50 55.66 39.33
N VAL A 189 11.43 56.33 38.94
CA VAL A 189 10.98 57.58 39.49
C VAL A 189 9.61 57.34 40.08
N ASP A 190 9.49 57.40 41.41
CA ASP A 190 8.37 57.15 42.28
C ASP A 190 7.04 57.74 41.79
N PHE A 191 6.36 57.11 40.89
CA PHE A 191 4.94 57.34 40.61
C PHE A 191 4.19 56.02 40.74
N ASN A 192 3.20 56.01 41.61
CA ASN A 192 2.26 54.97 41.93
C ASN A 192 1.45 54.53 40.65
N ARG A 193 2.12 53.93 39.65
CA ARG A 193 1.51 53.44 38.42
C ARG A 193 1.65 51.93 38.37
N ASN A 194 0.49 51.29 38.19
CA ASN A 194 0.44 49.87 37.82
C ASN A 194 1.32 49.68 36.59
N ASP A 195 2.27 48.76 36.66
CA ASP A 195 3.08 48.35 35.52
C ASP A 195 2.16 47.95 34.38
N ALA A 196 2.42 48.45 33.18
CA ALA A 196 1.69 48.02 32.01
C ALA A 196 1.93 46.50 31.82
N SER A 197 0.88 45.75 31.87
CA SER A 197 0.92 44.31 31.77
C SER A 197 0.05 43.80 30.65
N TYR A 198 0.44 42.72 30.09
CA TYR A 198 -0.23 42.07 29.02
C TYR A 198 -0.56 40.63 29.41
N ASP A 199 -1.83 40.30 29.48
CA ASP A 199 -2.29 38.97 29.86
C ASP A 199 -2.46 38.08 28.64
N LEU A 200 -1.74 36.95 28.63
CA LEU A 200 -1.94 35.93 27.62
C LEU A 200 -3.27 35.21 27.84
N ALA A 201 -4.12 35.21 26.85
CA ALA A 201 -5.39 34.50 26.91
C ALA A 201 -5.17 32.99 26.71
N ARG A 202 -5.73 32.19 27.62
CA ARG A 202 -5.72 30.73 27.47
C ARG A 202 -6.62 30.31 26.33
N HIS A 203 -6.10 29.39 25.49
CA HIS A 203 -6.85 28.82 24.39
C HIS A 203 -7.13 27.34 24.65
N ILE A 204 -8.22 26.84 24.10
CA ILE A 204 -8.47 25.40 23.95
C ILE A 204 -8.61 25.13 22.47
N ILE A 205 -7.81 24.22 21.97
CA ILE A 205 -7.85 23.79 20.55
C ILE A 205 -8.21 22.33 20.51
N GLY A 206 -9.31 21.99 19.82
CA GLY A 206 -9.70 20.65 19.48
C GLY A 206 -9.51 20.40 18.01
N HIS A 207 -9.07 19.22 17.63
CA HIS A 207 -8.97 18.84 16.22
C HIS A 207 -9.38 17.39 16.00
N VAL A 208 -9.84 17.12 14.79
CA VAL A 208 -10.11 15.78 14.27
C VAL A 208 -9.66 15.72 12.81
N SER A 209 -9.00 14.63 12.43
CA SER A 209 -8.70 14.33 11.03
C SER A 209 -8.86 12.84 10.75
N TYR A 210 -9.14 12.52 9.50
CA TYR A 210 -9.27 11.16 9.03
C TYR A 210 -8.55 11.04 7.69
N ASP A 211 -7.53 10.19 7.59
CA ASP A 211 -6.82 9.91 6.32
C ASP A 211 -7.51 8.75 5.60
N TRP A 212 -8.28 9.08 4.59
CA TRP A 212 -9.04 8.13 3.79
C TRP A 212 -8.28 7.76 2.53
N ASP A 213 -7.82 6.52 2.47
CA ASP A 213 -7.31 5.91 1.24
C ASP A 213 -8.51 5.55 0.34
N ILE A 214 -8.70 6.30 -0.74
CA ILE A 214 -9.91 6.21 -1.58
C ILE A 214 -10.00 4.85 -2.29
N ASN A 215 -8.88 4.34 -2.78
CA ASN A 215 -8.83 3.10 -3.58
C ASN A 215 -8.24 1.92 -2.79
N GLY A 216 -7.75 2.13 -1.57
CA GLY A 216 -7.09 1.11 -0.75
C GLY A 216 -5.67 0.75 -1.25
N ASP A 217 -5.13 1.47 -2.24
CA ASP A 217 -3.80 1.27 -2.81
C ASP A 217 -2.76 2.30 -2.32
N GLY A 218 -3.19 3.27 -1.49
CA GLY A 218 -2.35 4.34 -0.96
C GLY A 218 -1.99 5.42 -1.99
N VAL A 219 -2.54 5.39 -3.19
CA VAL A 219 -2.23 6.34 -4.28
C VAL A 219 -3.01 7.64 -4.12
N TRP A 220 -4.32 7.54 -3.87
CA TRP A 220 -5.18 8.69 -3.65
C TRP A 220 -5.69 8.71 -2.23
N ASN A 221 -5.35 9.77 -1.49
CA ASN A 221 -5.83 9.97 -0.13
C ASN A 221 -6.62 11.28 -0.03
N LEU A 222 -7.73 11.24 0.69
CA LEU A 222 -8.51 12.41 1.09
C LEU A 222 -8.46 12.53 2.61
N GLU A 223 -7.95 13.65 3.12
CA GLU A 223 -7.88 13.95 4.55
C GLU A 223 -8.80 15.13 4.88
N PRO A 224 -10.05 14.90 5.31
CA PRO A 224 -10.84 15.92 5.99
C PRO A 224 -10.26 16.22 7.37
N ILE A 225 -10.15 17.50 7.69
CA ILE A 225 -9.62 18.00 8.97
C ILE A 225 -10.56 19.07 9.49
N ALA A 226 -10.97 18.94 10.73
CA ALA A 226 -11.70 20.00 11.44
C ALA A 226 -10.91 20.42 12.68
N MET A 227 -10.83 21.71 12.91
CA MET A 227 -10.21 22.32 14.09
C MET A 227 -11.15 23.35 14.69
N VAL A 228 -11.24 23.36 16.01
CA VAL A 228 -12.04 24.32 16.78
C VAL A 228 -11.13 25.00 17.78
N ARG A 229 -11.21 26.30 17.89
CA ARG A 229 -10.49 27.11 18.87
C ARG A 229 -11.48 27.89 19.73
N VAL A 230 -11.31 27.73 21.02
CA VAL A 230 -12.09 28.44 22.04
C VAL A 230 -11.15 29.35 22.83
N VAL A 231 -11.44 30.64 22.81
CA VAL A 231 -10.74 31.66 23.58
C VAL A 231 -11.77 32.35 24.45
N PRO A 232 -11.60 32.40 25.78
CA PRO A 232 -12.53 33.12 26.65
C PRO A 232 -12.65 34.56 26.19
N GLY A 233 -13.91 35.02 26.01
CA GLY A 233 -14.19 36.40 25.58
C GLY A 233 -14.08 36.63 24.05
N ALA A 234 -13.79 35.63 23.25
CA ALA A 234 -13.80 35.73 21.79
C ALA A 234 -14.84 34.79 21.16
N PRO A 235 -15.37 35.10 19.96
CA PRO A 235 -16.24 34.20 19.22
C PRO A 235 -15.57 32.87 18.93
N LEU A 236 -16.36 31.78 18.86
CA LEU A 236 -15.90 30.46 18.49
C LEU A 236 -15.25 30.49 17.09
N GLN A 237 -14.03 30.02 17.00
CA GLN A 237 -13.33 29.89 15.74
C GLN A 237 -13.24 28.42 15.31
N TYR A 238 -13.46 28.16 14.06
CA TYR A 238 -13.30 26.83 13.50
C TYR A 238 -12.74 26.86 12.08
N ASP A 239 -11.94 25.86 11.77
CA ASP A 239 -11.40 25.61 10.44
C ASP A 239 -11.93 24.26 9.95
N ILE A 240 -12.45 24.20 8.74
CA ILE A 240 -12.80 22.96 8.04
C ILE A 240 -11.93 22.89 6.81
N ASN A 241 -11.12 21.84 6.71
CA ASN A 241 -10.15 21.63 5.64
C ASN A 241 -10.37 20.26 5.00
N ALA A 242 -10.19 20.18 3.70
CA ALA A 242 -10.11 18.93 2.94
C ALA A 242 -8.84 18.96 2.10
N ARG A 243 -7.95 18.01 2.35
CA ARG A 243 -6.70 17.85 1.60
C ARG A 243 -6.75 16.57 0.79
N MET A 244 -6.62 16.68 -0.53
CA MET A 244 -6.46 15.55 -1.43
C MET A 244 -4.99 15.39 -1.79
N SER A 245 -4.45 14.19 -1.67
CA SER A 245 -3.06 13.90 -2.04
C SER A 245 -2.97 12.75 -3.04
N TYR A 246 -2.01 12.86 -3.94
CA TYR A 246 -1.65 11.86 -4.93
C TYR A 246 -0.26 11.31 -4.64
N MET A 247 -0.15 10.02 -4.43
CA MET A 247 1.08 9.28 -4.08
C MET A 247 1.82 9.87 -2.87
N LYS A 248 1.11 10.61 -1.99
CA LYS A 248 1.70 11.41 -0.89
C LYS A 248 2.81 12.38 -1.35
N LYS A 249 2.91 12.62 -2.66
CA LYS A 249 3.90 13.52 -3.29
C LYS A 249 3.31 14.86 -3.70
N TYR A 250 2.07 14.88 -4.14
CA TYR A 250 1.37 16.09 -4.56
C TYR A 250 0.10 16.25 -3.74
N TRP A 251 -0.24 17.47 -3.38
CA TRP A 251 -1.50 17.71 -2.70
C TRP A 251 -2.17 19.00 -3.15
N LEU A 252 -3.47 19.01 -3.04
CA LEU A 252 -4.34 20.17 -3.13
C LEU A 252 -5.20 20.21 -1.88
N GLY A 253 -5.42 21.40 -1.34
CA GLY A 253 -6.27 21.60 -0.17
C GLY A 253 -7.22 22.75 -0.36
N ALA A 254 -8.41 22.62 0.25
CA ALA A 254 -9.39 23.67 0.36
C ALA A 254 -9.82 23.79 1.82
N MET A 255 -9.80 24.99 2.40
CA MET A 255 -10.16 25.24 3.79
C MET A 255 -11.10 26.42 3.89
N TYR A 256 -12.08 26.29 4.76
CA TYR A 256 -12.88 27.39 5.25
C TYR A 256 -12.49 27.69 6.70
N ARG A 257 -12.12 28.92 6.96
CA ARG A 257 -11.83 29.45 8.28
C ARG A 257 -12.91 30.42 8.70
N SER A 258 -13.58 30.11 9.80
CA SER A 258 -14.66 30.94 10.31
C SER A 258 -14.19 32.38 10.50
N ALA A 259 -15.11 33.30 10.24
CA ALA A 259 -14.96 34.73 10.38
C ALA A 259 -14.14 35.49 9.34
N TYR A 260 -13.19 34.84 8.57
CA TYR A 260 -12.42 35.70 7.68
C TYR A 260 -11.88 35.12 6.39
N ALA A 261 -11.74 33.80 6.20
CA ALA A 261 -11.04 33.30 5.02
C ALA A 261 -11.61 32.01 4.43
N ALA A 262 -11.51 31.91 3.09
CA ALA A 262 -11.48 30.67 2.35
C ALA A 262 -10.07 30.49 1.78
N THR A 263 -9.46 29.33 1.99
CA THR A 263 -8.08 29.06 1.61
C THR A 263 -8.01 28.00 0.54
N VAL A 264 -7.15 28.19 -0.44
CA VAL A 264 -6.71 27.13 -1.36
C VAL A 264 -5.22 26.92 -1.15
N SER A 265 -4.80 25.66 -1.06
CA SER A 265 -3.40 25.30 -0.89
C SER A 265 -2.99 24.23 -1.89
N ALA A 266 -1.73 24.27 -2.28
CA ALA A 266 -1.12 23.26 -3.13
C ALA A 266 0.32 23.02 -2.71
N GLY A 267 0.84 21.84 -2.99
CA GLY A 267 2.24 21.58 -2.78
C GLY A 267 2.70 20.24 -3.34
N LEU A 268 3.99 20.02 -3.18
CA LEU A 268 4.66 18.85 -3.74
C LEU A 268 5.85 18.42 -2.89
N LYS A 269 6.18 17.15 -2.98
CA LYS A 269 7.37 16.54 -2.39
C LYS A 269 8.32 16.11 -3.50
N VAL A 270 9.53 16.65 -3.51
CA VAL A 270 10.60 16.35 -4.47
C VAL A 270 11.59 15.40 -3.83
N ALA A 271 12.08 14.44 -4.62
CA ALA A 271 13.07 13.45 -4.21
C ALA A 271 12.73 12.73 -2.88
N ASN A 272 11.43 12.61 -2.55
CA ASN A 272 10.89 12.03 -1.33
C ASN A 272 11.35 12.70 -0.01
N GLN A 273 11.96 13.85 -0.08
CA GLN A 273 12.54 14.55 1.07
C GLN A 273 12.19 16.03 1.14
N ILE A 274 12.23 16.75 0.02
CA ILE A 274 11.98 18.19 -0.01
C ILE A 274 10.50 18.44 -0.24
N VAL A 275 9.89 19.15 0.69
CA VAL A 275 8.48 19.52 0.64
C VAL A 275 8.36 21.00 0.36
N ALA A 276 7.52 21.39 -0.58
CA ALA A 276 7.21 22.79 -0.85
C ALA A 276 5.70 22.98 -0.96
N GLY A 277 5.17 23.99 -0.33
CA GLY A 277 3.74 24.30 -0.32
C GLY A 277 3.48 25.79 -0.43
N TYR A 278 2.34 26.11 -1.04
CA TYR A 278 1.82 27.44 -1.13
C TYR A 278 0.33 27.45 -0.78
N ALA A 279 -0.10 28.42 0.02
CA ALA A 279 -1.50 28.65 0.32
C ALA A 279 -1.85 30.12 0.09
N TYR A 280 -3.09 30.32 -0.37
CA TYR A 280 -3.68 31.62 -0.54
C TYR A 280 -5.04 31.70 0.16
N ASP A 281 -5.17 32.68 1.07
CA ASP A 281 -6.40 32.94 1.77
C ASP A 281 -7.18 34.08 1.06
N PHE A 282 -8.35 33.75 0.56
CA PHE A 282 -9.31 34.71 0.08
C PHE A 282 -10.03 35.34 1.27
N ALA A 283 -9.92 36.66 1.45
CA ALA A 283 -10.64 37.35 2.49
C ALA A 283 -12.16 37.25 2.25
N LEU A 284 -12.88 36.81 3.26
CA LEU A 284 -14.34 36.76 3.26
C LEU A 284 -14.92 37.98 4.02
N HIS A 285 -16.20 38.20 3.81
CA HIS A 285 -16.92 39.25 4.59
C HIS A 285 -16.92 38.89 6.07
N SER A 286 -16.38 39.78 6.90
CA SER A 286 -16.44 39.64 8.36
C SER A 286 -17.83 40.07 8.87
N GLY A 287 -18.44 39.24 9.72
CA GLY A 287 -19.75 39.56 10.34
C GLY A 287 -19.78 40.83 11.21
N SER A 288 -18.62 41.47 11.43
CA SER A 288 -18.46 42.74 12.17
C SER A 288 -18.79 44.01 11.38
N GLY A 289 -19.30 43.88 10.14
CA GLY A 289 -19.63 45.01 9.28
C GLY A 289 -18.47 45.61 8.48
N ILE A 290 -17.25 45.14 8.69
CA ILE A 290 -16.08 45.54 7.88
C ILE A 290 -15.92 44.56 6.73
N ASP A 291 -16.03 45.06 5.49
CA ASP A 291 -15.75 44.27 4.30
C ASP A 291 -14.24 44.21 4.06
N LEU A 292 -13.59 43.19 4.62
CA LEU A 292 -12.14 42.98 4.47
C LEU A 292 -11.69 42.89 3.00
N LYS A 293 -12.56 42.47 2.07
CA LYS A 293 -12.25 42.40 0.64
C LYS A 293 -11.91 43.75 0.05
N THR A 294 -12.45 44.83 0.62
CA THR A 294 -12.19 46.19 0.17
C THR A 294 -10.79 46.67 0.52
N TYR A 295 -10.23 46.15 1.61
CA TYR A 295 -8.97 46.64 2.19
C TYR A 295 -7.77 45.73 1.94
N THR A 296 -7.98 44.41 1.80
CA THR A 296 -6.89 43.46 1.66
C THR A 296 -7.04 42.60 0.41
N ARG A 297 -5.88 42.21 -0.15
CA ARG A 297 -5.77 41.20 -1.21
C ARG A 297 -5.64 39.76 -0.67
N GLY A 298 -6.00 39.52 0.60
CA GLY A 298 -5.92 38.22 1.22
C GLY A 298 -4.57 37.94 1.88
N ALA A 299 -4.23 36.66 2.09
CA ALA A 299 -2.98 36.27 2.71
C ALA A 299 -2.25 35.23 1.87
N HIS A 300 -0.93 35.30 1.90
CA HIS A 300 -0.03 34.33 1.24
C HIS A 300 0.75 33.58 2.29
N GLU A 301 0.87 32.25 2.10
CA GLU A 301 1.72 31.43 2.95
C GLU A 301 2.58 30.51 2.07
N VAL A 302 3.88 30.56 2.31
CA VAL A 302 4.87 29.68 1.67
C VAL A 302 5.46 28.76 2.72
N MET A 303 5.54 27.48 2.41
CA MET A 303 6.14 26.46 3.25
C MET A 303 7.23 25.72 2.46
N VAL A 304 8.39 25.54 3.09
CA VAL A 304 9.46 24.67 2.59
C VAL A 304 9.87 23.76 3.73
N GLY A 305 10.02 22.47 3.44
CA GLY A 305 10.40 21.47 4.43
C GLY A 305 11.40 20.47 3.89
N TYR A 306 12.06 19.77 4.81
CA TYR A 306 12.94 18.65 4.55
C TYR A 306 12.62 17.51 5.50
N GLU A 307 12.31 16.34 4.95
CA GLU A 307 12.02 15.12 5.69
C GLU A 307 13.22 14.19 5.68
N PHE A 308 13.56 13.59 6.84
CA PHE A 308 14.72 12.74 7.01
C PHE A 308 14.42 11.54 7.92
N GLY A 309 15.15 10.45 7.77
CA GLY A 309 15.08 9.29 8.67
C GLY A 309 13.81 8.45 8.59
N GLY A 310 12.98 8.66 7.58
CA GLY A 310 11.78 7.85 7.33
C GLY A 310 12.14 6.41 6.90
N SER A 311 11.27 5.45 7.23
CA SER A 311 11.43 4.09 6.73
C SER A 311 11.14 4.05 5.23
N VAL A 312 11.93 3.27 4.49
CA VAL A 312 11.74 3.02 3.04
C VAL A 312 10.33 2.46 2.73
N MET A 313 9.63 1.94 3.75
CA MET A 313 8.27 1.39 3.62
C MET A 313 7.15 2.42 3.38
N GLU A 314 7.43 3.72 3.47
CA GLU A 314 6.42 4.76 3.22
C GLU A 314 6.39 5.29 1.77
N ASP A 315 7.28 4.80 0.90
CA ASP A 315 7.18 5.10 -0.53
C ASP A 315 5.92 4.42 -1.11
N PRO A 316 4.90 5.17 -1.59
CA PRO A 316 3.68 4.59 -2.16
C PRO A 316 3.95 3.66 -3.35
N GLU A 317 5.00 3.92 -4.14
CA GLU A 317 5.41 3.02 -5.23
C GLU A 317 5.96 1.70 -4.68
N LEU A 318 6.75 1.76 -3.61
CA LEU A 318 7.29 0.56 -2.97
C LEU A 318 6.18 -0.22 -2.27
N LYS A 319 5.23 0.47 -1.60
CA LYS A 319 4.06 -0.15 -0.98
C LYS A 319 3.17 -0.85 -2.01
N LYS A 320 2.98 -0.23 -3.19
CA LYS A 320 2.26 -0.85 -4.31
C LYS A 320 2.99 -2.07 -4.86
N LYS A 321 4.33 -1.99 -4.99
CA LYS A 321 5.15 -3.15 -5.40
C LYS A 321 5.12 -4.26 -4.37
N LEU A 322 5.19 -3.95 -3.08
CA LEU A 322 5.08 -4.92 -1.99
C LEU A 322 3.70 -5.60 -2.00
N LYS A 323 2.61 -4.83 -2.13
CA LYS A 323 1.26 -5.40 -2.25
C LYS A 323 1.13 -6.34 -3.46
N ASN A 324 1.66 -5.95 -4.62
CA ASN A 324 1.67 -6.83 -5.80
C ASN A 324 2.50 -8.10 -5.58
N ILE A 325 3.57 -8.03 -4.79
CA ILE A 325 4.37 -9.20 -4.41
C ILE A 325 3.57 -10.08 -3.44
N ASP A 326 2.91 -9.50 -2.43
CA ASP A 326 2.07 -10.24 -1.48
C ASP A 326 0.90 -10.94 -2.19
N ASP A 327 0.24 -10.26 -3.15
CA ASP A 327 -0.83 -10.84 -3.96
C ASP A 327 -0.31 -12.04 -4.79
N LYS A 328 0.89 -11.92 -5.40
CA LYS A 328 1.53 -13.03 -6.12
C LYS A 328 1.98 -14.18 -5.22
N ILE A 329 2.46 -13.86 -4.02
CA ILE A 329 2.82 -14.90 -3.02
C ILE A 329 1.57 -15.69 -2.68
N LYS A 330 0.45 -15.02 -2.42
CA LYS A 330 -0.82 -15.67 -2.11
C LYS A 330 -1.33 -16.55 -3.27
N GLU A 331 -1.25 -16.06 -4.50
CA GLU A 331 -1.59 -16.84 -5.71
C GLU A 331 -0.69 -18.08 -5.86
N ASN A 332 0.60 -17.94 -5.57
CA ASN A 332 1.54 -19.06 -5.58
C ASN A 332 1.27 -20.07 -4.45
N ASP A 333 0.92 -19.60 -3.24
CA ASP A 333 0.56 -20.48 -2.12
C ASP A 333 -0.69 -21.29 -2.44
N GLU A 334 -1.74 -20.67 -3.02
CA GLU A 334 -2.92 -21.38 -3.51
C GLU A 334 -2.57 -22.42 -4.60
N GLY A 335 -1.63 -22.07 -5.48
CA GLY A 335 -1.10 -23.02 -6.48
C GLY A 335 -0.32 -24.17 -5.88
N ILE A 336 0.48 -23.93 -4.83
CA ILE A 336 1.23 -24.97 -4.10
C ILE A 336 0.27 -25.91 -3.38
N ASP A 337 -0.78 -25.40 -2.73
CA ASP A 337 -1.80 -26.23 -2.08
C ASP A 337 -2.54 -27.12 -3.08
N SER A 338 -2.87 -26.60 -4.29
CA SER A 338 -3.46 -27.38 -5.37
C SER A 338 -2.52 -28.49 -5.86
N LEU A 339 -1.23 -28.18 -6.04
CA LEU A 339 -0.23 -29.16 -6.41
C LEU A 339 -0.02 -30.22 -5.33
N GLY A 340 -0.12 -29.82 -4.07
CA GLY A 340 -0.09 -30.74 -2.91
C GLY A 340 -1.22 -31.77 -2.99
N GLN A 341 -2.44 -31.34 -3.32
CA GLN A 341 -3.59 -32.25 -3.50
C GLN A 341 -3.39 -33.19 -4.69
N GLU A 342 -2.89 -32.69 -5.83
CA GLU A 342 -2.56 -33.55 -6.99
C GLU A 342 -1.48 -34.60 -6.66
N ILE A 343 -0.48 -34.23 -5.85
CA ILE A 343 0.56 -35.15 -5.41
C ILE A 343 -0.02 -36.26 -4.52
N ASP A 344 -0.90 -35.92 -3.59
CA ASP A 344 -1.54 -36.93 -2.73
C ASP A 344 -2.46 -37.84 -3.53
N GLU A 345 -3.25 -37.32 -4.46
CA GLU A 345 -4.07 -38.14 -5.37
C GLU A 345 -3.19 -39.07 -6.26
N ASN A 346 -2.08 -38.56 -6.77
CA ASN A 346 -1.15 -39.38 -7.54
C ASN A 346 -0.49 -40.46 -6.68
N ARG A 347 -0.20 -40.18 -5.41
CA ARG A 347 0.33 -41.18 -4.46
C ARG A 347 -0.65 -42.33 -4.26
N ASP A 348 -1.92 -41.99 -4.02
CA ASP A 348 -3.00 -42.97 -3.85
C ASP A 348 -3.18 -43.83 -5.11
N ASN A 349 -3.12 -43.23 -6.29
CA ASN A 349 -3.17 -43.93 -7.57
C ASN A 349 -1.98 -44.86 -7.78
N ILE A 350 -0.77 -44.43 -7.36
CA ILE A 350 0.43 -45.27 -7.43
C ILE A 350 0.29 -46.50 -6.50
N GLU A 351 -0.24 -46.29 -5.28
CA GLU A 351 -0.43 -47.38 -4.32
C GLU A 351 -1.47 -48.37 -4.83
N LYS A 352 -2.57 -47.91 -5.38
CA LYS A 352 -3.59 -48.73 -6.06
C LYS A 352 -2.99 -49.52 -7.22
N ASN A 353 -2.26 -48.87 -8.11
CA ASN A 353 -1.64 -49.52 -9.24
C ASN A 353 -0.61 -50.58 -8.83
N LYS A 354 0.11 -50.32 -7.72
CA LYS A 354 1.03 -51.30 -7.12
C LYS A 354 0.31 -52.57 -6.67
N GLY A 355 -0.82 -52.43 -6.01
CA GLY A 355 -1.68 -53.53 -5.62
C GLY A 355 -2.21 -54.33 -6.83
N GLU A 356 -2.62 -53.63 -7.90
CA GLU A 356 -3.05 -54.27 -9.15
C GLU A 356 -1.90 -55.01 -9.84
N ILE A 357 -0.67 -54.49 -9.79
CA ILE A 357 0.52 -55.15 -10.34
C ILE A 357 0.84 -56.39 -9.54
N GLU A 358 0.82 -56.38 -8.19
CA GLU A 358 1.03 -57.52 -7.35
C GLU A 358 -0.04 -58.62 -7.60
N GLY A 359 -1.31 -58.24 -7.79
CA GLY A 359 -2.37 -59.18 -8.19
C GLY A 359 -2.12 -59.82 -9.58
N ASN A 360 -1.68 -59.00 -10.54
CA ASN A 360 -1.33 -59.52 -11.89
C ASN A 360 -0.12 -60.46 -11.87
N ASP A 361 0.85 -60.23 -10.96
CA ASP A 361 2.00 -61.13 -10.81
C ASP A 361 1.57 -62.52 -10.31
N ASP A 362 0.60 -62.55 -9.37
CA ASP A 362 0.00 -63.78 -8.86
C ASP A 362 -0.74 -64.54 -10.01
N ASP A 363 -1.56 -63.81 -10.80
CA ASP A 363 -2.24 -64.36 -11.96
C ASP A 363 -1.27 -64.92 -13.00
N ILE A 364 -0.19 -64.18 -13.26
CA ILE A 364 0.90 -64.62 -14.20
C ILE A 364 1.55 -65.90 -13.67
N GLN A 365 1.77 -66.02 -12.37
CA GLN A 365 2.36 -67.20 -11.79
C GLN A 365 1.39 -68.40 -11.91
N GLU A 366 0.09 -68.22 -11.64
CA GLU A 366 -0.94 -69.26 -11.82
C GLU A 366 -0.99 -69.72 -13.29
N ILE A 367 -0.90 -68.80 -14.26
CA ILE A 367 -0.86 -69.13 -15.70
C ILE A 367 0.42 -69.92 -16.06
N LYS A 368 1.57 -69.52 -15.50
CA LYS A 368 2.84 -70.27 -15.73
C LYS A 368 2.76 -71.69 -15.19
N ASP A 369 2.18 -71.90 -14.00
CA ASP A 369 2.01 -73.21 -13.45
C ASP A 369 1.05 -74.11 -14.24
N LYS A 370 -0.05 -73.48 -14.77
CA LYS A 370 -0.95 -74.16 -15.71
C LYS A 370 -0.25 -74.50 -17.05
N LEU A 371 0.58 -73.60 -17.55
CA LEU A 371 1.33 -73.81 -18.80
C LEU A 371 2.36 -74.95 -18.64
N LYS A 372 3.04 -75.00 -17.49
CA LYS A 372 3.98 -76.07 -17.18
C LYS A 372 3.28 -77.40 -17.10
N SER A 373 2.10 -77.47 -16.50
CA SER A 373 1.28 -78.67 -16.47
C SER A 373 0.78 -79.10 -17.88
N PHE A 374 0.58 -78.16 -18.77
CA PHE A 374 0.24 -78.40 -20.15
C PHE A 374 1.46 -78.88 -20.97
N ASP A 375 2.64 -78.30 -20.71
CA ASP A 375 3.88 -78.74 -21.30
C ASP A 375 4.24 -80.21 -20.86
N ASP A 376 4.04 -80.48 -19.57
CA ASP A 376 4.16 -81.82 -19.03
C ASP A 376 3.16 -82.82 -19.66
N PHE A 377 1.93 -82.36 -19.96
CA PHE A 377 0.91 -83.11 -20.67
C PHE A 377 1.30 -83.33 -22.14
N MET A 378 1.85 -82.31 -22.80
CA MET A 378 2.29 -82.37 -24.19
C MET A 378 3.51 -83.27 -24.35
N GLU A 379 4.40 -83.27 -23.36
CA GLU A 379 5.55 -84.19 -23.34
C GLU A 379 5.09 -85.67 -23.25
N LEU A 380 4.09 -85.93 -22.39
CA LEU A 380 3.47 -87.26 -22.35
C LEU A 380 2.72 -87.64 -23.63
N PHE A 381 2.15 -86.62 -24.33
CA PHE A 381 1.45 -86.79 -25.62
C PHE A 381 2.43 -87.11 -26.78
N ASP A 382 3.64 -86.54 -26.76
CA ASP A 382 4.74 -86.82 -27.70
C ASP A 382 5.30 -88.22 -27.49
N GLU A 383 5.41 -88.70 -26.26
CA GLU A 383 5.83 -90.09 -25.97
C GLU A 383 4.87 -91.12 -26.54
N LEU A 384 3.59 -90.74 -26.80
CA LEU A 384 2.56 -91.59 -27.41
C LEU A 384 2.58 -91.59 -28.96
N GLY A 385 3.56 -90.95 -29.62
CA GLY A 385 3.87 -91.09 -31.03
C GLY A 385 3.00 -90.35 -32.04
N ARG A 386 2.46 -89.18 -31.72
CA ARG A 386 1.77 -88.27 -32.68
C ARG A 386 2.75 -87.23 -33.28
N PRO A 387 2.59 -86.81 -34.57
CA PRO A 387 3.54 -85.91 -35.23
C PRO A 387 3.47 -84.50 -34.64
N LYS A 388 4.68 -83.98 -34.37
CA LYS A 388 4.89 -82.58 -33.95
C LYS A 388 4.47 -81.59 -35.03
N ALA A 389 3.54 -80.72 -34.75
CA ALA A 389 3.31 -79.48 -35.55
C ALA A 389 4.45 -78.51 -35.29
N GLY A 390 5.15 -78.07 -36.31
CA GLY A 390 6.30 -77.19 -36.25
C GLY A 390 5.83 -75.74 -35.86
N PRO A 391 6.70 -74.93 -35.21
CA PRO A 391 6.36 -73.59 -34.73
C PRO A 391 6.11 -72.53 -35.84
N ASN A 392 6.15 -72.90 -37.11
CA ASN A 392 6.04 -71.99 -38.27
C ASN A 392 4.70 -72.04 -39.01
N ASP A 393 3.68 -72.79 -38.55
CA ASP A 393 2.37 -72.90 -39.22
C ASP A 393 1.21 -72.15 -38.58
N MET A 394 1.48 -71.11 -37.78
CA MET A 394 0.45 -70.17 -37.46
C MET A 394 0.13 -69.28 -38.65
N LYS A 395 -0.74 -69.73 -39.55
CA LYS A 395 -1.45 -68.87 -40.48
C LYS A 395 -2.34 -67.96 -39.65
N MET A 396 -1.96 -66.68 -39.50
CA MET A 396 -2.80 -65.64 -38.96
C MET A 396 -4.01 -65.51 -39.89
N SER A 397 -5.21 -65.77 -39.34
CA SER A 397 -6.49 -65.51 -40.01
C SER A 397 -6.70 -63.99 -40.10
N ASP A 398 -7.18 -63.53 -41.27
CA ASP A 398 -7.54 -62.14 -41.52
C ASP A 398 -8.41 -61.57 -40.39
N GLY A 399 -7.92 -60.49 -39.76
CA GLY A 399 -8.65 -59.74 -38.75
C GLY A 399 -7.95 -59.51 -37.40
N THR A 400 -6.74 -60.02 -37.22
CA THR A 400 -5.98 -59.74 -35.97
C THR A 400 -5.49 -58.31 -35.96
N VAL A 401 -6.12 -57.46 -35.18
CA VAL A 401 -5.68 -56.09 -34.83
C VAL A 401 -4.49 -56.25 -33.88
N PHE A 402 -3.30 -55.96 -34.31
CA PHE A 402 -2.18 -55.78 -33.40
C PHE A 402 -2.45 -54.50 -32.58
N ALA A 403 -2.82 -54.62 -31.33
CA ALA A 403 -2.94 -53.52 -30.42
C ALA A 403 -1.55 -53.11 -29.95
N PHE A 404 -0.88 -52.26 -30.70
CA PHE A 404 0.32 -51.58 -30.19
C PHE A 404 -0.13 -50.63 -29.10
N LYS A 405 0.64 -50.54 -28.00
CA LYS A 405 0.38 -49.58 -26.97
C LYS A 405 0.50 -48.15 -27.49
N ASN A 406 -0.37 -47.30 -27.06
CA ASN A 406 -0.32 -45.89 -27.42
C ASN A 406 0.88 -45.20 -26.76
N VAL A 407 1.47 -44.24 -27.48
CA VAL A 407 2.52 -43.36 -26.94
C VAL A 407 1.84 -42.15 -26.30
N TYR A 408 2.12 -41.88 -25.03
CA TYR A 408 1.47 -40.83 -24.27
C TYR A 408 2.37 -39.61 -24.05
N PHE A 409 1.78 -38.42 -24.02
CA PHE A 409 2.52 -37.17 -23.95
C PHE A 409 2.07 -36.30 -22.78
N ALA A 410 3.01 -35.61 -22.16
CA ALA A 410 2.71 -34.58 -21.19
C ALA A 410 1.96 -33.37 -21.81
N THR A 411 1.32 -32.56 -21.00
CA THR A 411 0.61 -31.36 -21.45
C THR A 411 1.55 -30.43 -22.24
N ASN A 412 1.13 -30.02 -23.42
CA ASN A 412 1.88 -29.16 -24.36
C ASN A 412 3.25 -29.71 -24.76
N LYS A 413 3.46 -31.04 -24.65
CA LYS A 413 4.71 -31.71 -25.06
C LYS A 413 4.47 -32.67 -26.21
N TRP A 414 5.53 -32.91 -26.98
CA TRP A 414 5.63 -33.90 -28.06
C TRP A 414 6.95 -34.69 -28.01
N ASP A 415 7.73 -34.53 -26.93
CA ASP A 415 8.98 -35.27 -26.73
C ASP A 415 8.64 -36.70 -26.31
N ILE A 416 9.31 -37.70 -26.92
CA ILE A 416 9.17 -39.13 -26.61
C ILE A 416 10.01 -39.42 -25.38
N ASN A 417 9.42 -40.06 -24.36
CA ASN A 417 10.13 -40.49 -23.16
C ASN A 417 10.82 -41.85 -23.35
N ASP A 418 11.74 -42.23 -22.45
CA ASP A 418 12.51 -43.47 -22.56
C ASP A 418 11.66 -44.73 -22.50
N VAL A 419 10.53 -44.72 -21.80
CA VAL A 419 9.60 -45.86 -21.67
C VAL A 419 8.86 -46.09 -23.01
N ASP A 420 8.34 -45.00 -23.60
CA ASP A 420 7.69 -45.09 -24.92
C ASP A 420 8.67 -45.46 -26.03
N GLY A 421 9.97 -45.17 -25.87
CA GLY A 421 11.04 -45.58 -26.75
C GLY A 421 11.14 -47.11 -26.90
N THR A 422 10.95 -47.86 -25.85
CA THR A 422 10.99 -49.33 -25.87
C THR A 422 9.88 -49.95 -26.72
N GLU A 423 8.66 -49.43 -26.62
CA GLU A 423 7.50 -49.86 -27.40
C GLU A 423 7.67 -49.51 -28.89
N LEU A 424 8.22 -48.34 -29.17
CA LEU A 424 8.54 -47.89 -30.53
C LEU A 424 9.69 -48.72 -31.18
N ASP A 425 10.64 -49.21 -30.40
CA ASP A 425 11.70 -50.12 -30.89
C ASP A 425 11.12 -51.49 -31.33
N LEU A 426 10.10 -51.99 -30.57
CA LEU A 426 9.38 -53.19 -30.98
C LEU A 426 8.62 -52.99 -32.31
N LEU A 427 7.88 -51.87 -32.40
CA LEU A 427 7.17 -51.49 -33.64
C LEU A 427 8.16 -51.32 -34.81
N THR A 428 9.31 -50.71 -34.57
CA THR A 428 10.39 -50.57 -35.55
C THR A 428 10.82 -51.92 -36.10
N THR A 429 11.04 -52.91 -35.22
CA THR A 429 11.46 -54.28 -35.62
C THR A 429 10.40 -54.91 -36.51
N ILE A 430 9.11 -54.83 -36.14
CA ILE A 430 8.02 -55.40 -36.93
C ILE A 430 7.91 -54.77 -38.30
N LEU A 431 8.00 -53.44 -38.41
CA LEU A 431 7.90 -52.74 -39.70
C LEU A 431 9.09 -53.01 -40.59
N LYS A 432 10.29 -53.12 -40.04
CA LYS A 432 11.51 -53.48 -40.82
C LYS A 432 11.48 -54.91 -41.37
N GLU A 433 10.93 -55.84 -40.60
CA GLU A 433 10.79 -57.26 -41.04
C GLU A 433 9.64 -57.42 -42.03
N ASN A 434 8.66 -56.48 -42.06
CA ASN A 434 7.48 -56.58 -42.92
C ASN A 434 7.30 -55.29 -43.75
N SER A 435 8.07 -55.15 -44.82
CA SER A 435 8.08 -53.98 -45.71
C SER A 435 6.76 -53.72 -46.45
N GLY A 436 5.84 -54.69 -46.48
CA GLY A 436 4.50 -54.50 -47.05
C GLY A 436 3.51 -53.84 -46.14
N ILE A 437 3.79 -53.74 -44.84
CA ILE A 437 2.89 -53.12 -43.85
C ILE A 437 2.99 -51.59 -43.94
N LYS A 438 1.84 -50.97 -44.06
CA LYS A 438 1.69 -49.52 -43.90
C LYS A 438 0.81 -49.20 -42.72
N ILE A 439 1.23 -48.21 -41.90
CA ILE A 439 0.51 -47.77 -40.72
C ILE A 439 0.21 -46.27 -40.76
N GLU A 440 -0.95 -45.87 -40.23
CA GLU A 440 -1.23 -44.50 -39.87
C GLU A 440 -0.72 -44.23 -38.43
N VAL A 441 0.07 -43.18 -38.28
CA VAL A 441 0.53 -42.64 -37.01
C VAL A 441 -0.42 -41.49 -36.63
N ALA A 442 -1.43 -41.82 -35.84
CA ALA A 442 -2.53 -40.93 -35.51
C ALA A 442 -2.26 -40.15 -34.21
N GLY A 443 -2.05 -38.84 -34.31
CA GLY A 443 -1.81 -37.99 -33.15
C GLY A 443 -3.11 -37.39 -32.61
N HIS A 444 -3.24 -37.31 -31.26
CA HIS A 444 -4.37 -36.75 -30.58
C HIS A 444 -3.95 -35.73 -29.50
N ALA A 445 -4.86 -34.83 -29.15
CA ALA A 445 -4.72 -33.85 -28.09
C ALA A 445 -5.94 -33.92 -27.17
N ASP A 446 -5.80 -33.45 -25.94
CA ASP A 446 -6.92 -33.24 -25.04
C ASP A 446 -7.69 -31.98 -25.44
N GLU A 447 -8.90 -31.76 -24.87
CA GLU A 447 -9.82 -30.67 -25.18
C GLU A 447 -9.34 -29.28 -24.72
N ARG A 448 -8.21 -29.17 -24.00
CA ARG A 448 -7.69 -27.90 -23.50
C ARG A 448 -6.96 -27.16 -24.61
N GLY A 449 -7.35 -25.91 -24.85
CA GLY A 449 -6.79 -25.06 -25.89
C GLY A 449 -7.75 -24.75 -27.02
N SER A 450 -7.25 -24.15 -28.10
CA SER A 450 -8.06 -23.93 -29.29
C SER A 450 -7.97 -25.14 -30.23
N ALA A 451 -9.05 -25.43 -30.97
CA ALA A 451 -9.05 -26.53 -31.95
C ALA A 451 -7.89 -26.46 -32.97
N SER A 452 -7.54 -25.24 -33.40
CA SER A 452 -6.40 -25.02 -34.29
C SER A 452 -5.05 -25.37 -33.63
N TYR A 453 -4.89 -25.02 -32.37
CA TYR A 453 -3.71 -25.35 -31.59
C TYR A 453 -3.62 -26.87 -31.35
N ASN A 454 -4.72 -27.49 -30.96
CA ASN A 454 -4.78 -28.94 -30.73
C ASN A 454 -4.53 -29.74 -31.99
N THR A 455 -5.01 -29.29 -33.15
CA THR A 455 -4.66 -29.86 -34.46
C THR A 455 -3.14 -29.74 -34.75
N TRP A 456 -2.55 -28.58 -34.48
CA TRP A 456 -1.11 -28.38 -34.64
C TRP A 456 -0.31 -29.26 -33.69
N LEU A 457 -0.69 -29.35 -32.39
CA LEU A 457 0.00 -30.12 -31.36
C LEU A 457 -0.07 -31.64 -31.66
N SER A 458 -1.25 -32.14 -32.07
CA SER A 458 -1.42 -33.55 -32.44
C SER A 458 -0.57 -33.93 -33.64
N ASN A 459 -0.46 -33.08 -34.66
CA ASN A 459 0.46 -33.26 -35.76
C ASN A 459 1.94 -33.28 -35.31
N LYS A 460 2.32 -32.43 -34.35
CA LYS A 460 3.68 -32.42 -33.80
C LYS A 460 4.01 -33.73 -33.10
N ARG A 461 3.07 -34.33 -32.35
CA ARG A 461 3.22 -35.63 -31.69
C ARG A 461 3.38 -36.75 -32.69
N ALA A 462 2.50 -36.82 -33.70
CA ALA A 462 2.59 -37.82 -34.75
C ALA A 462 3.89 -37.73 -35.53
N ASN A 463 4.37 -36.52 -35.85
CA ASN A 463 5.65 -36.32 -36.51
C ASN A 463 6.84 -36.75 -35.64
N ALA A 464 6.81 -36.48 -34.31
CA ALA A 464 7.88 -36.91 -33.41
C ALA A 464 8.02 -38.44 -33.40
N VAL A 465 6.91 -39.16 -33.37
CA VAL A 465 6.90 -40.63 -33.47
C VAL A 465 7.40 -41.12 -34.85
N ARG A 466 6.92 -40.52 -35.95
CA ARG A 466 7.46 -40.82 -37.31
C ARG A 466 8.96 -40.64 -37.37
N ASP A 467 9.45 -39.49 -36.91
CA ASP A 467 10.87 -39.16 -36.98
C ASP A 467 11.72 -40.16 -36.16
N TYR A 468 11.18 -40.60 -35.01
CA TYR A 468 11.80 -41.67 -34.22
C TYR A 468 11.92 -42.99 -35.02
N LEU A 469 10.81 -43.46 -35.63
CA LEU A 469 10.75 -44.68 -36.40
C LEU A 469 11.69 -44.63 -37.62
N ILE A 470 11.71 -43.50 -38.35
CA ILE A 470 12.62 -43.31 -39.49
C ILE A 470 14.08 -43.31 -39.03
N ASN A 471 14.41 -42.63 -37.93
CA ASN A 471 15.76 -42.62 -37.37
C ASN A 471 16.25 -44.03 -36.97
N LYS A 472 15.32 -44.91 -36.61
CA LYS A 472 15.60 -46.32 -36.29
C LYS A 472 15.60 -47.24 -37.56
N GLY A 473 15.35 -46.66 -38.74
CA GLY A 473 15.50 -47.36 -40.04
C GLY A 473 14.22 -47.93 -40.61
N VAL A 474 13.06 -47.47 -40.23
CA VAL A 474 11.77 -47.75 -40.90
C VAL A 474 11.67 -46.93 -42.17
N ASP A 475 11.18 -47.53 -43.26
CA ASP A 475 10.95 -46.84 -44.53
C ASP A 475 9.79 -45.83 -44.40
N GLU A 476 10.02 -44.59 -44.81
CA GLU A 476 9.01 -43.52 -44.74
C GLU A 476 7.72 -43.87 -45.49
N SER A 477 7.82 -44.68 -46.56
CA SER A 477 6.65 -45.11 -47.35
C SER A 477 5.69 -46.01 -46.60
N GLN A 478 6.09 -46.56 -45.45
CA GLN A 478 5.26 -47.37 -44.55
C GLN A 478 4.46 -46.52 -43.54
N LEU A 479 4.76 -45.19 -43.45
CA LEU A 479 4.20 -44.30 -42.42
C LEU A 479 3.32 -43.23 -43.04
N GLU A 480 2.04 -43.17 -42.63
CA GLU A 480 1.13 -42.08 -42.94
C GLU A 480 0.82 -41.29 -41.66
N ILE A 481 0.98 -39.96 -41.71
CA ILE A 481 0.88 -39.11 -40.52
C ILE A 481 -0.45 -38.36 -40.54
N LYS A 482 -1.17 -38.40 -39.42
CA LYS A 482 -2.41 -37.67 -39.27
C LYS A 482 -2.63 -37.13 -37.85
N GLY A 483 -2.89 -35.81 -37.73
CA GLY A 483 -3.24 -35.17 -36.46
C GLY A 483 -4.74 -34.96 -36.40
N TYR A 484 -5.39 -35.53 -35.42
CA TYR A 484 -6.85 -35.49 -35.22
C TYR A 484 -7.28 -34.34 -34.25
N GLY A 485 -6.30 -33.66 -33.65
CA GLY A 485 -6.61 -32.65 -32.63
C GLY A 485 -7.32 -33.28 -31.44
N GLU A 486 -8.38 -32.64 -30.99
CA GLU A 486 -9.27 -33.05 -29.89
C GLU A 486 -10.50 -33.86 -30.39
N GLY A 487 -10.63 -34.06 -31.69
CA GLY A 487 -11.86 -34.58 -32.32
C GLY A 487 -12.18 -36.05 -32.04
N GLU A 488 -11.21 -36.87 -31.61
CA GLU A 488 -11.37 -38.30 -31.32
C GLU A 488 -10.82 -38.62 -29.91
N PRO A 489 -11.56 -38.28 -28.83
CA PRO A 489 -11.15 -38.60 -27.46
C PRO A 489 -11.24 -40.12 -27.23
N ALA A 490 -10.22 -40.69 -26.53
CA ALA A 490 -10.22 -42.10 -26.14
C ALA A 490 -11.00 -42.34 -24.86
N SER A 491 -10.99 -41.35 -23.94
CA SER A 491 -11.67 -41.44 -22.64
C SER A 491 -11.99 -40.04 -22.12
N ASP A 492 -12.69 -39.96 -20.99
CA ASP A 492 -12.95 -38.74 -20.24
C ASP A 492 -11.68 -38.26 -19.46
N VAL A 493 -10.64 -39.11 -19.40
CA VAL A 493 -9.38 -38.78 -18.74
C VAL A 493 -8.46 -38.05 -19.71
N LEU A 494 -8.17 -36.78 -19.43
CA LEU A 494 -7.41 -35.91 -20.32
C LEU A 494 -6.00 -36.46 -20.69
N SER A 495 -5.35 -37.19 -19.78
CA SER A 495 -4.04 -37.78 -20.03
C SER A 495 -4.07 -38.86 -21.11
N GLU A 496 -5.14 -39.63 -21.21
CA GLU A 496 -5.32 -40.68 -22.23
C GLU A 496 -5.61 -40.12 -23.60
N ASN A 497 -6.12 -38.88 -23.67
CA ASN A 497 -6.36 -38.20 -24.94
C ASN A 497 -5.09 -37.58 -25.55
N ARG A 498 -4.03 -37.42 -24.75
CA ARG A 498 -2.71 -36.94 -25.19
C ARG A 498 -1.85 -38.11 -25.70
N ARG A 499 -2.22 -38.68 -26.80
CA ARG A 499 -1.61 -39.92 -27.30
C ARG A 499 -1.28 -39.88 -28.77
N VAL A 500 -0.45 -40.84 -29.21
CA VAL A 500 -0.33 -41.29 -30.59
C VAL A 500 -0.69 -42.76 -30.63
N GLU A 501 -1.61 -43.13 -31.50
CA GLU A 501 -2.04 -44.51 -31.78
C GLU A 501 -1.65 -44.93 -33.19
N PHE A 502 -1.64 -46.24 -33.44
CA PHE A 502 -1.21 -46.84 -34.71
C PHE A 502 -2.36 -47.61 -35.33
N LYS A 503 -2.68 -47.30 -36.58
CA LYS A 503 -3.72 -47.99 -37.36
C LYS A 503 -3.08 -48.63 -38.59
N ILE A 504 -3.33 -49.91 -38.83
CA ILE A 504 -2.79 -50.60 -39.99
C ILE A 504 -3.64 -50.22 -41.22
N LEU A 505 -2.99 -49.61 -42.22
CA LEU A 505 -3.61 -49.20 -43.48
C LEU A 505 -3.50 -50.26 -44.59
N GLN A 506 -2.39 -50.96 -44.63
CA GLN A 506 -2.10 -51.96 -45.62
C GLN A 506 -1.19 -53.05 -45.02
N ARG A 507 -1.41 -54.29 -45.39
CA ARG A 507 -0.61 -55.45 -45.01
C ARG A 507 0.17 -55.99 -46.21
#